data_251a72ec23cdfd0329d9d8ac43e1bc26
#
_entry.id   251a72ec23cdfd0329d9d8ac43e1bc26
#
_cell.length_a   1.000
_cell.length_b   1.000
_cell.length_c   1.000
_cell.angle_alpha   90.00
_cell.angle_beta   90.00
_cell.angle_gamma   90.00
#
_symmetry.space_group_name_H-M   'P 1'
#
loop_
_entity.id
_entity.type
_entity.pdbx_description
1 polymer ?
#
loop_
_entity_poly.entity_id
_entity_poly.type
_entity_poly.pdbx_seq_one_letter_code
_entity_poly.pdbx_strand_id
1 'polypeptide(L)'
;MSHHLDDVYAGFPECGDKPLVGLTANHHEIDADIRERYYKQIVAAGGVPVVIPPVDDAGVIGDTLNRLDAVVFTGGADHNPRWQGEEPRPLLSDLNEVRDLPELLTVRLAYNRQIPMLGICRGMQTLAVAMGGHVAQDISYIENRDGETAVCHNQKEDRDCRTHAVTVADNSLLHDLYHSSRLQVNSFHHQAVDLTGSLFRPIAWADDGVVEAMESTEHKPILGVQWHPEWLGEEGRTVFEWLVGEARLFAEAKRLHAKVLTVDSHCDTPMFFPQGADFSKRDPKILVDLHKMTDGRQDAATMVAYVPQPVGNETWKDVMPIATDSPTAYANLIFDKIEAIVAAHPDRMSIARDEADLWANKASGRKSIMLGVENALAIGDDISLVGAFAKRGAVYFTLCHNGDNQICDSARKTLHTWGGVSPFGAEVIAEMNRCGVMVDLSHGGEQSFYDALEISKKPIVCSHSNCKALCNHERNLTDDQLRALAAKGGVCQITLYEGFVSANPKEADILRAMQHLDHAVQVMGVEHVGIGLSLIHI
;
A
#
# COMPACT_ATOMS: atom_id res chain seq x y z
N MET A 1 28.85 -35.10 -28.32
CA MET A 1 27.41 -35.18 -28.56
C MET A 1 27.03 -33.98 -29.38
N SER A 2 26.71 -34.14 -30.67
CA SER A 2 26.15 -33.04 -31.43
C SER A 2 24.71 -32.84 -30.92
N HIS A 3 24.48 -31.77 -30.18
CA HIS A 3 23.11 -31.37 -29.88
C HIS A 3 22.53 -30.86 -31.20
N HIS A 4 21.69 -31.68 -31.85
CA HIS A 4 20.90 -31.22 -32.96
C HIS A 4 19.93 -30.14 -32.45
N LEU A 5 20.07 -28.94 -32.95
CA LEU A 5 19.21 -27.80 -32.60
C LEU A 5 17.73 -28.13 -32.84
N ASP A 6 17.46 -28.93 -33.89
CA ASP A 6 16.13 -29.41 -34.23
C ASP A 6 15.50 -30.30 -33.15
N ASP A 7 16.29 -31.13 -32.45
CA ASP A 7 15.79 -31.96 -31.33
C ASP A 7 15.37 -31.04 -30.13
N VAL A 8 16.12 -29.96 -29.91
CA VAL A 8 15.77 -28.99 -28.90
C VAL A 8 14.49 -28.24 -29.27
N TYR A 9 14.35 -27.80 -30.52
CA TYR A 9 13.15 -27.14 -31.02
C TYR A 9 11.92 -28.03 -30.97
N ALA A 10 12.05 -29.31 -31.33
CA ALA A 10 10.96 -30.29 -31.29
C ALA A 10 10.44 -30.54 -29.87
N GLY A 11 11.29 -30.36 -28.85
CA GLY A 11 10.94 -30.52 -27.44
C GLY A 11 10.53 -29.25 -26.72
N PHE A 12 10.38 -28.13 -27.40
CA PHE A 12 10.01 -26.86 -26.76
C PHE A 12 8.64 -26.97 -26.11
N PRO A 13 8.54 -26.82 -24.76
CA PRO A 13 7.25 -26.71 -24.11
C PRO A 13 6.60 -25.35 -24.50
N GLU A 14 5.28 -25.32 -24.49
CA GLU A 14 4.55 -24.04 -24.60
C GLU A 14 5.00 -23.09 -23.49
N CYS A 15 5.13 -21.79 -23.80
CA CYS A 15 5.47 -20.78 -22.80
C CYS A 15 4.37 -20.71 -21.75
N GLY A 16 4.74 -20.85 -20.49
CA GLY A 16 3.82 -20.70 -19.35
C GLY A 16 4.00 -19.36 -18.67
N ASP A 17 3.02 -19.00 -17.85
CA ASP A 17 2.98 -17.75 -17.04
C ASP A 17 3.87 -17.85 -15.79
N LYS A 18 5.14 -18.22 -15.96
CA LYS A 18 6.08 -18.25 -14.84
C LYS A 18 6.43 -16.83 -14.39
N PRO A 19 6.50 -16.53 -13.07
CA PRO A 19 6.84 -15.20 -12.59
C PRO A 19 8.29 -14.84 -12.92
N LEU A 20 8.51 -13.54 -13.21
CA LEU A 20 9.81 -12.95 -13.48
C LEU A 20 10.46 -12.51 -12.17
N VAL A 21 11.59 -13.10 -11.81
CA VAL A 21 12.33 -12.78 -10.59
C VAL A 21 13.62 -12.07 -10.94
N GLY A 22 13.73 -10.80 -10.55
CA GLY A 22 14.94 -10.01 -10.71
C GLY A 22 16.05 -10.46 -9.76
N LEU A 23 17.28 -10.49 -10.23
CA LEU A 23 18.47 -10.80 -9.44
C LEU A 23 19.43 -9.63 -9.57
N THR A 24 19.77 -8.94 -8.47
CA THR A 24 20.76 -7.84 -8.53
C THR A 24 22.14 -8.41 -8.86
N ALA A 25 22.76 -7.85 -9.90
CA ALA A 25 24.09 -8.27 -10.33
C ALA A 25 25.17 -7.76 -9.40
N ASN A 26 26.23 -8.51 -9.24
CA ASN A 26 27.49 -8.02 -8.71
C ASN A 26 28.21 -7.16 -9.76
N HIS A 27 29.19 -6.37 -9.35
CA HIS A 27 29.96 -5.52 -10.27
C HIS A 27 31.44 -5.64 -9.98
N HIS A 28 32.23 -5.89 -11.02
CA HIS A 28 33.68 -6.00 -10.96
C HIS A 28 34.30 -5.16 -12.09
N GLU A 29 35.06 -4.15 -11.75
CA GLU A 29 35.72 -3.24 -12.71
C GLU A 29 34.72 -2.64 -13.73
N ILE A 30 34.48 -3.32 -14.83
CA ILE A 30 33.57 -2.92 -15.92
C ILE A 30 32.48 -3.99 -16.20
N ASP A 31 32.53 -5.13 -15.50
CA ASP A 31 31.62 -6.26 -15.74
C ASP A 31 30.57 -6.36 -14.62
N ALA A 32 29.35 -6.70 -15.01
CA ALA A 32 28.28 -7.10 -14.10
C ALA A 32 28.03 -8.60 -14.23
N ASP A 33 28.09 -9.33 -13.12
CA ASP A 33 27.93 -10.79 -13.11
C ASP A 33 26.93 -11.28 -12.06
N ILE A 34 26.52 -12.53 -12.19
CA ILE A 34 25.67 -13.23 -11.23
C ILE A 34 26.16 -14.67 -11.01
N ARG A 35 26.27 -15.09 -9.76
CA ARG A 35 26.63 -16.48 -9.45
C ARG A 35 25.51 -17.43 -9.82
N GLU A 36 25.86 -18.55 -10.49
CA GLU A 36 24.88 -19.51 -11.02
C GLU A 36 23.93 -20.09 -9.97
N ARG A 37 24.34 -20.18 -8.70
CA ARG A 37 23.54 -20.74 -7.62
C ARG A 37 22.23 -19.97 -7.41
N TYR A 38 22.24 -18.64 -7.53
CA TYR A 38 21.04 -17.82 -7.39
C TYR A 38 20.01 -18.16 -8.48
N TYR A 39 20.39 -18.07 -9.76
CA TYR A 39 19.43 -18.30 -10.83
C TYR A 39 19.01 -19.79 -10.93
N LYS A 40 19.88 -20.75 -10.55
CA LYS A 40 19.50 -22.16 -10.49
C LYS A 40 18.43 -22.43 -9.44
N GLN A 41 18.48 -21.78 -8.27
CA GLN A 41 17.44 -21.92 -7.26
C GLN A 41 16.10 -21.32 -7.74
N ILE A 42 16.13 -20.15 -8.40
CA ILE A 42 14.91 -19.56 -8.98
C ILE A 42 14.28 -20.48 -10.02
N VAL A 43 15.09 -21.03 -10.93
CA VAL A 43 14.60 -21.99 -11.95
C VAL A 43 14.01 -23.24 -11.30
N ALA A 44 14.71 -23.80 -10.29
CA ALA A 44 14.24 -24.97 -9.55
C ALA A 44 12.94 -24.71 -8.78
N ALA A 45 12.74 -23.49 -8.26
CA ALA A 45 11.51 -23.03 -7.63
C ALA A 45 10.38 -22.72 -8.63
N GLY A 46 10.66 -22.74 -9.94
CA GLY A 46 9.68 -22.53 -11.01
C GLY A 46 9.49 -21.08 -11.44
N GLY A 47 10.44 -20.19 -11.13
CA GLY A 47 10.51 -18.82 -11.62
C GLY A 47 11.40 -18.66 -12.86
N VAL A 48 11.37 -17.46 -13.45
CA VAL A 48 12.25 -17.04 -14.57
C VAL A 48 13.22 -15.99 -14.03
N PRO A 49 14.53 -16.29 -13.95
CA PRO A 49 15.50 -15.32 -13.46
C PRO A 49 15.80 -14.24 -14.50
N VAL A 50 15.83 -12.98 -14.05
CA VAL A 50 16.19 -11.81 -14.86
C VAL A 50 17.29 -11.04 -14.13
N VAL A 51 18.44 -10.83 -14.79
CA VAL A 51 19.54 -10.08 -14.16
C VAL A 51 19.25 -8.58 -14.21
N ILE A 52 19.39 -7.92 -13.06
CA ILE A 52 19.29 -6.47 -12.91
C ILE A 52 20.70 -5.89 -12.81
N PRO A 53 21.18 -5.20 -13.84
CA PRO A 53 22.47 -4.51 -13.77
C PRO A 53 22.40 -3.31 -12.80
N PRO A 54 23.51 -2.89 -12.18
CA PRO A 54 23.55 -1.74 -11.27
C PRO A 54 23.53 -0.43 -12.05
N VAL A 55 22.34 0.00 -12.49
CA VAL A 55 22.12 1.24 -13.25
C VAL A 55 21.63 2.33 -12.31
N ASP A 56 22.34 3.47 -12.30
CA ASP A 56 22.00 4.65 -11.50
C ASP A 56 21.03 5.57 -12.26
N ASP A 57 19.82 5.05 -12.54
CA ASP A 57 18.72 5.80 -13.14
C ASP A 57 17.39 5.31 -12.57
N ALA A 58 16.72 6.17 -11.81
CA ALA A 58 15.46 5.84 -11.14
C ALA A 58 14.33 5.48 -12.12
N GLY A 59 14.33 6.06 -13.34
CA GLY A 59 13.36 5.73 -14.39
C GLY A 59 13.57 4.32 -14.93
N VAL A 60 14.82 3.95 -15.23
CA VAL A 60 15.19 2.60 -15.67
C VAL A 60 14.88 1.56 -14.59
N ILE A 61 15.20 1.86 -13.32
CA ILE A 61 14.86 0.99 -12.19
C ILE A 61 13.34 0.81 -12.09
N GLY A 62 12.57 1.92 -12.16
CA GLY A 62 11.11 1.88 -12.11
C GLY A 62 10.50 1.05 -13.23
N ASP A 63 10.98 1.21 -14.46
CA ASP A 63 10.53 0.46 -15.64
C ASP A 63 10.90 -1.04 -15.54
N THR A 64 12.05 -1.34 -14.97
CA THR A 64 12.46 -2.72 -14.69
C THR A 64 11.51 -3.35 -13.68
N LEU A 65 11.27 -2.70 -12.56
CA LEU A 65 10.39 -3.18 -11.49
C LEU A 65 8.93 -3.37 -11.97
N ASN A 66 8.45 -2.54 -12.89
CA ASN A 66 7.10 -2.72 -13.46
C ASN A 66 6.93 -4.05 -14.20
N ARG A 67 8.01 -4.64 -14.71
CA ARG A 67 8.01 -5.91 -15.43
C ARG A 67 8.24 -7.13 -14.54
N LEU A 68 8.92 -6.94 -13.41
CA LEU A 68 9.26 -8.01 -12.48
C LEU A 68 8.09 -8.37 -11.56
N ASP A 69 8.14 -9.57 -11.02
CA ASP A 69 7.16 -10.10 -10.06
C ASP A 69 7.77 -10.32 -8.67
N ALA A 70 9.08 -10.37 -8.55
CA ALA A 70 9.84 -10.39 -7.32
C ALA A 70 11.29 -9.93 -7.56
N VAL A 71 12.02 -9.64 -6.47
CA VAL A 71 13.44 -9.29 -6.53
C VAL A 71 14.24 -10.06 -5.48
N VAL A 72 15.39 -10.60 -5.88
CA VAL A 72 16.43 -11.12 -4.98
C VAL A 72 17.58 -10.12 -4.96
N PHE A 73 17.91 -9.61 -3.79
CA PHE A 73 19.13 -8.85 -3.52
C PHE A 73 20.21 -9.83 -3.12
N THR A 74 21.25 -9.93 -3.94
CA THR A 74 22.29 -10.95 -3.81
C THR A 74 23.36 -10.55 -2.79
N GLY A 75 24.11 -11.53 -2.29
CA GLY A 75 25.31 -11.30 -1.49
C GLY A 75 26.39 -10.52 -2.24
N GLY A 76 27.40 -10.02 -1.54
CA GLY A 76 28.47 -9.22 -2.13
C GLY A 76 29.40 -8.59 -1.12
N ALA A 77 30.17 -7.61 -1.57
CA ALA A 77 31.06 -6.78 -0.78
C ALA A 77 30.31 -5.83 0.16
N ASP A 78 31.00 -5.17 1.07
CA ASP A 78 30.45 -4.26 2.07
C ASP A 78 29.72 -3.07 1.44
N HIS A 79 28.74 -2.53 2.16
CA HIS A 79 28.14 -1.24 1.86
C HIS A 79 29.03 -0.08 2.28
N ASN A 80 29.00 1.03 1.53
CA ASN A 80 29.57 2.27 2.00
C ASN A 80 28.78 2.79 3.23
N PRO A 81 29.39 2.88 4.43
CA PRO A 81 28.72 3.25 5.66
C PRO A 81 28.13 4.67 5.64
N ARG A 82 28.53 5.52 4.70
CA ARG A 82 27.93 6.84 4.50
C ARG A 82 26.44 6.81 4.16
N TRP A 83 25.94 5.71 3.61
CA TRP A 83 24.50 5.54 3.38
C TRP A 83 23.68 5.44 4.67
N GLN A 84 24.33 5.12 5.78
CA GLN A 84 23.73 5.13 7.12
C GLN A 84 24.27 6.28 8.02
N GLY A 85 24.98 7.25 7.44
CA GLY A 85 25.49 8.43 8.14
C GLY A 85 26.77 8.22 8.95
N GLU A 86 27.54 7.17 8.65
CA GLU A 86 28.78 6.84 9.35
C GLU A 86 30.03 7.06 8.47
N GLU A 87 31.17 7.24 9.12
CA GLU A 87 32.48 7.19 8.47
C GLU A 87 33.04 5.76 8.48
N PRO A 88 33.84 5.38 7.46
CA PRO A 88 34.48 4.07 7.39
C PRO A 88 35.38 3.77 8.61
N ARG A 89 35.23 2.57 9.19
CA ARG A 89 36.02 2.06 10.31
C ARG A 89 37.11 1.07 9.85
N PRO A 90 38.15 0.77 10.68
CA PRO A 90 39.32 -0.01 10.25
C PRO A 90 39.07 -1.43 9.76
N LEU A 91 37.95 -2.08 10.18
CA LEU A 91 37.62 -3.46 9.75
C LEU A 91 36.68 -3.52 8.54
N LEU A 92 36.31 -2.39 7.99
CA LEU A 92 35.58 -2.33 6.72
C LEU A 92 36.45 -2.97 5.63
N SER A 93 35.85 -3.85 4.82
CA SER A 93 36.56 -4.54 3.74
C SER A 93 36.28 -3.92 2.37
N ASP A 94 36.28 -4.71 1.31
CA ASP A 94 36.07 -4.24 -0.05
C ASP A 94 34.65 -3.61 -0.23
N LEU A 95 34.60 -2.37 -0.69
CA LEU A 95 33.38 -1.66 -1.03
C LEU A 95 32.97 -1.90 -2.48
N ASN A 96 31.66 -1.95 -2.74
CA ASN A 96 31.13 -1.96 -4.09
C ASN A 96 30.09 -0.84 -4.27
N GLU A 97 30.57 0.40 -4.27
CA GLU A 97 29.76 1.62 -4.32
C GLU A 97 28.86 1.70 -5.57
N VAL A 98 29.26 1.06 -6.68
CA VAL A 98 28.47 1.02 -7.92
C VAL A 98 27.12 0.32 -7.70
N ARG A 99 27.06 -0.66 -6.77
CA ARG A 99 25.83 -1.37 -6.42
C ARG A 99 24.96 -0.62 -5.42
N ASP A 100 25.55 0.22 -4.55
CA ASP A 100 24.86 0.77 -3.39
C ASP A 100 23.64 1.58 -3.78
N LEU A 101 23.79 2.68 -4.50
CA LEU A 101 22.67 3.56 -4.86
C LEU A 101 21.60 2.85 -5.68
N PRO A 102 21.92 2.10 -6.77
CA PRO A 102 20.92 1.36 -7.53
C PRO A 102 20.11 0.36 -6.68
N GLU A 103 20.77 -0.40 -5.81
CA GLU A 103 20.09 -1.38 -4.97
C GLU A 103 19.23 -0.73 -3.89
N LEU A 104 19.73 0.32 -3.20
CA LEU A 104 18.97 1.07 -2.20
C LEU A 104 17.70 1.70 -2.81
N LEU A 105 17.81 2.29 -4.01
CA LEU A 105 16.65 2.81 -4.76
C LEU A 105 15.70 1.69 -5.16
N THR A 106 16.23 0.56 -5.65
CA THR A 106 15.43 -0.61 -6.02
C THR A 106 14.62 -1.11 -4.82
N VAL A 107 15.22 -1.23 -3.63
CA VAL A 107 14.50 -1.61 -2.40
C VAL A 107 13.35 -0.66 -2.12
N ARG A 108 13.59 0.65 -2.09
CA ARG A 108 12.55 1.65 -1.77
C ARG A 108 11.41 1.63 -2.77
N LEU A 109 11.73 1.56 -4.06
CA LEU A 109 10.72 1.50 -5.11
C LEU A 109 9.94 0.18 -5.12
N ALA A 110 10.61 -0.95 -4.86
CA ALA A 110 9.96 -2.26 -4.75
C ALA A 110 9.08 -2.33 -3.49
N TYR A 111 9.55 -1.80 -2.35
CA TYR A 111 8.79 -1.71 -1.10
C TYR A 111 7.47 -0.96 -1.29
N ASN A 112 7.50 0.22 -1.91
CA ASN A 112 6.32 1.03 -2.18
C ASN A 112 5.32 0.32 -3.12
N ARG A 113 5.82 -0.50 -4.05
CA ARG A 113 5.01 -1.29 -5.00
C ARG A 113 4.59 -2.65 -4.45
N GLN A 114 4.98 -2.97 -3.22
CA GLN A 114 4.73 -4.27 -2.56
C GLN A 114 5.26 -5.47 -3.37
N ILE A 115 6.34 -5.28 -4.11
CA ILE A 115 7.00 -6.35 -4.84
C ILE A 115 7.67 -7.29 -3.83
N PRO A 116 7.45 -8.62 -3.91
CA PRO A 116 8.11 -9.60 -3.06
C PRO A 116 9.64 -9.49 -3.14
N MET A 117 10.31 -9.51 -1.99
CA MET A 117 11.76 -9.35 -1.92
C MET A 117 12.41 -10.41 -1.03
N LEU A 118 13.55 -10.94 -1.49
CA LEU A 118 14.45 -11.76 -0.70
C LEU A 118 15.84 -11.13 -0.68
N GLY A 119 16.32 -10.75 0.51
CA GLY A 119 17.69 -10.27 0.72
C GLY A 119 18.58 -11.38 1.25
N ILE A 120 19.72 -11.64 0.60
CA ILE A 120 20.68 -12.69 1.00
C ILE A 120 22.01 -12.05 1.37
N CYS A 121 22.48 -12.26 2.58
CA CYS A 121 23.75 -11.74 3.13
C CYS A 121 23.81 -10.20 2.98
N ARG A 122 24.64 -9.66 2.10
CA ARG A 122 24.64 -8.23 1.76
C ARG A 122 23.24 -7.74 1.35
N GLY A 123 22.44 -8.56 0.66
CA GLY A 123 21.07 -8.21 0.28
C GLY A 123 20.15 -7.96 1.48
N MET A 124 20.25 -8.72 2.57
CA MET A 124 19.56 -8.43 3.83
C MET A 124 19.99 -7.07 4.39
N GLN A 125 21.29 -6.81 4.38
CA GLN A 125 21.87 -5.54 4.83
C GLN A 125 21.36 -4.37 3.96
N THR A 126 21.29 -4.56 2.62
CA THR A 126 20.68 -3.58 1.69
C THR A 126 19.23 -3.26 2.06
N LEU A 127 18.41 -4.28 2.37
CA LEU A 127 17.03 -4.06 2.83
C LEU A 127 17.00 -3.20 4.10
N ALA A 128 17.83 -3.50 5.09
CA ALA A 128 17.90 -2.75 6.34
C ALA A 128 18.30 -1.29 6.11
N VAL A 129 19.43 -1.03 5.45
CA VAL A 129 19.95 0.33 5.19
C VAL A 129 18.95 1.16 4.38
N ALA A 130 18.37 0.59 3.31
CA ALA A 130 17.43 1.30 2.47
C ALA A 130 16.19 1.80 3.23
N MET A 131 15.78 1.09 4.28
CA MET A 131 14.56 1.36 5.04
C MET A 131 14.84 1.96 6.43
N GLY A 132 16.05 2.48 6.67
CA GLY A 132 16.40 3.21 7.88
C GLY A 132 16.87 2.34 9.04
N GLY A 133 17.25 1.10 8.78
CA GLY A 133 17.99 0.24 9.69
C GLY A 133 19.49 0.57 9.68
N HIS A 134 20.27 -0.23 10.38
CA HIS A 134 21.72 -0.06 10.53
C HIS A 134 22.46 -1.39 10.39
N VAL A 135 23.66 -1.34 9.82
CA VAL A 135 24.57 -2.47 9.62
C VAL A 135 25.88 -2.17 10.33
N ALA A 136 26.23 -2.98 11.29
CA ALA A 136 27.56 -2.89 11.93
C ALA A 136 28.65 -3.20 10.90
N GLN A 137 29.62 -2.31 10.75
CA GLN A 137 30.71 -2.44 9.79
C GLN A 137 31.63 -3.65 10.07
N ASP A 138 31.55 -4.20 11.27
CA ASP A 138 32.09 -5.49 11.68
C ASP A 138 31.32 -5.98 12.91
N ILE A 139 31.06 -7.28 13.01
CA ILE A 139 30.35 -7.90 14.13
C ILE A 139 31.00 -7.57 15.48
N SER A 140 32.32 -7.39 15.52
CA SER A 140 33.03 -7.02 16.73
C SER A 140 32.67 -5.62 17.28
N TYR A 141 32.04 -4.78 16.48
CA TYR A 141 31.56 -3.45 16.89
C TYR A 141 30.14 -3.46 17.49
N ILE A 142 29.45 -4.60 17.47
CA ILE A 142 28.12 -4.74 18.09
C ILE A 142 28.31 -4.87 19.60
N GLU A 143 27.89 -3.83 20.34
CA GLU A 143 27.90 -3.83 21.80
C GLU A 143 26.72 -4.64 22.37
N ASN A 144 26.92 -5.23 23.56
CA ASN A 144 25.86 -5.92 24.33
C ASN A 144 25.12 -7.03 23.57
N ARG A 145 25.85 -7.87 22.84
CA ARG A 145 25.29 -9.10 22.29
C ARG A 145 24.87 -10.03 23.44
N ASP A 146 23.61 -10.45 23.43
CA ASP A 146 23.01 -11.27 24.51
C ASP A 146 23.44 -12.75 24.45
N GLY A 147 24.43 -13.11 23.62
CA GLY A 147 24.89 -14.47 23.40
C GLY A 147 26.10 -14.84 24.29
N GLU A 148 26.06 -16.04 24.85
CA GLU A 148 27.13 -16.57 25.73
C GLU A 148 28.32 -17.16 24.96
N THR A 149 28.14 -17.50 23.68
CA THR A 149 29.13 -18.25 22.89
C THR A 149 29.48 -17.52 21.60
N ALA A 150 30.74 -17.20 21.40
CA ALA A 150 31.21 -16.61 20.14
C ALA A 150 31.04 -17.58 18.97
N VAL A 151 30.42 -17.11 17.90
CA VAL A 151 30.16 -17.86 16.65
C VAL A 151 31.11 -17.39 15.56
N CYS A 152 31.54 -18.32 14.69
CA CYS A 152 32.34 -17.99 13.51
C CYS A 152 31.42 -17.66 12.34
N HIS A 153 31.24 -16.37 12.05
CA HIS A 153 30.38 -15.90 10.95
C HIS A 153 31.09 -15.85 9.59
N ASN A 154 32.39 -16.09 9.54
CA ASN A 154 33.15 -16.20 8.28
C ASN A 154 33.89 -17.54 8.24
N GLN A 155 33.13 -18.60 7.90
CA GLN A 155 33.65 -19.96 7.88
C GLN A 155 34.71 -20.16 6.80
N LYS A 156 35.60 -21.14 7.05
CA LYS A 156 36.65 -21.54 6.10
C LYS A 156 36.28 -22.83 5.34
N GLU A 157 35.25 -23.51 5.79
CA GLU A 157 34.70 -24.73 5.20
C GLU A 157 34.03 -24.42 3.86
N ASP A 158 33.71 -25.48 3.11
CA ASP A 158 33.01 -25.37 1.84
C ASP A 158 31.65 -24.65 2.01
N ARG A 159 31.19 -23.97 0.97
CA ARG A 159 30.01 -23.09 1.04
C ARG A 159 28.70 -23.82 1.32
N ASP A 160 28.64 -25.11 1.10
CA ASP A 160 27.49 -25.99 1.42
C ASP A 160 27.57 -26.58 2.84
N CYS A 161 28.70 -26.38 3.57
CA CYS A 161 28.82 -26.78 4.96
C CYS A 161 28.02 -25.84 5.86
N ARG A 162 27.24 -26.42 6.77
CA ARG A 162 26.54 -25.69 7.83
C ARG A 162 27.42 -25.64 9.06
N THR A 163 27.77 -24.43 9.53
CA THR A 163 28.77 -24.26 10.58
C THR A 163 28.21 -23.79 11.90
N HIS A 164 27.02 -23.17 11.92
CA HIS A 164 26.38 -22.80 13.17
C HIS A 164 24.85 -22.90 13.09
N ALA A 165 24.23 -22.82 14.26
CA ALA A 165 22.79 -22.83 14.40
C ALA A 165 22.24 -21.42 14.57
N VAL A 166 21.04 -21.20 14.08
CA VAL A 166 20.25 -20.00 14.37
C VAL A 166 18.95 -20.37 15.08
N THR A 167 18.58 -19.60 16.09
CA THR A 167 17.28 -19.73 16.77
C THR A 167 16.26 -18.87 16.03
N VAL A 168 15.13 -19.47 15.66
CA VAL A 168 14.04 -18.85 14.89
C VAL A 168 12.87 -18.53 15.81
N ALA A 169 12.29 -17.35 15.68
CA ALA A 169 11.10 -16.95 16.43
C ALA A 169 9.87 -17.78 16.00
N ASP A 170 9.11 -18.30 16.96
CA ASP A 170 7.95 -19.17 16.71
C ASP A 170 6.84 -18.52 15.86
N ASN A 171 6.67 -17.21 15.94
CA ASN A 171 5.67 -16.44 15.21
C ASN A 171 6.27 -15.70 14.01
N SER A 172 7.09 -16.36 13.21
CA SER A 172 7.80 -15.77 12.08
C SER A 172 7.59 -16.56 10.80
N LEU A 173 7.79 -15.89 9.67
CA LEU A 173 7.75 -16.50 8.34
C LEU A 173 8.73 -17.70 8.23
N LEU A 174 9.94 -17.58 8.77
CA LEU A 174 10.90 -18.67 8.75
C LEU A 174 10.41 -19.89 9.54
N HIS A 175 9.76 -19.68 10.69
CA HIS A 175 9.17 -20.78 11.45
C HIS A 175 8.07 -21.49 10.65
N ASP A 176 7.22 -20.72 9.98
CA ASP A 176 6.15 -21.26 9.15
C ASP A 176 6.71 -22.04 7.92
N LEU A 177 7.81 -21.58 7.36
CA LEU A 177 8.44 -22.23 6.20
C LEU A 177 9.20 -23.51 6.56
N TYR A 178 9.93 -23.50 7.68
CA TYR A 178 10.80 -24.64 8.05
C TYR A 178 10.21 -25.54 9.12
N HIS A 179 9.10 -25.15 9.76
CA HIS A 179 8.47 -25.85 10.89
C HIS A 179 9.46 -26.20 12.01
N SER A 180 10.40 -25.30 12.27
CA SER A 180 11.49 -25.48 13.23
C SER A 180 11.87 -24.15 13.86
N SER A 181 12.07 -24.17 15.19
CA SER A 181 12.63 -23.05 15.94
C SER A 181 14.17 -23.01 15.93
N ARG A 182 14.84 -23.95 15.23
CA ARG A 182 16.31 -23.97 15.11
C ARG A 182 16.74 -24.50 13.75
N LEU A 183 17.57 -23.75 13.03
CA LEU A 183 18.13 -24.10 11.74
C LEU A 183 19.66 -24.18 11.79
N GLN A 184 20.25 -25.05 10.97
CA GLN A 184 21.69 -25.10 10.75
C GLN A 184 22.02 -24.38 9.45
N VAL A 185 22.91 -23.38 9.50
CA VAL A 185 23.23 -22.49 8.38
C VAL A 185 24.71 -22.44 8.07
N ASN A 186 25.05 -22.00 6.86
CA ASN A 186 26.41 -21.60 6.47
C ASN A 186 26.61 -20.11 6.73
N SER A 187 27.86 -19.63 6.76
CA SER A 187 28.11 -18.24 7.12
C SER A 187 29.38 -17.69 6.47
N PHE A 188 29.26 -16.57 5.77
CA PHE A 188 30.36 -15.91 5.02
C PHE A 188 30.25 -14.38 5.13
N HIS A 189 30.13 -13.86 6.35
CA HIS A 189 30.02 -12.42 6.58
C HIS A 189 30.80 -12.01 7.81
N HIS A 190 31.22 -10.76 7.85
CA HIS A 190 31.80 -10.11 9.03
C HIS A 190 30.98 -8.88 9.44
N GLN A 191 30.05 -8.45 8.59
CA GLN A 191 29.05 -7.43 8.89
C GLN A 191 27.72 -8.08 9.25
N ALA A 192 26.90 -7.39 10.05
CA ALA A 192 25.55 -7.84 10.38
C ALA A 192 24.60 -6.64 10.61
N VAL A 193 23.32 -6.86 10.39
CA VAL A 193 22.28 -5.91 10.79
C VAL A 193 22.19 -5.91 12.31
N ASP A 194 22.43 -4.76 12.94
CA ASP A 194 22.28 -4.56 14.39
C ASP A 194 21.02 -3.76 14.75
N LEU A 195 20.48 -2.98 13.79
CA LEU A 195 19.16 -2.36 13.90
C LEU A 195 18.35 -2.61 12.63
N THR A 196 17.22 -3.27 12.78
CA THR A 196 16.33 -3.56 11.63
C THR A 196 15.49 -2.35 11.19
N GLY A 197 15.46 -1.28 12.00
CA GLY A 197 14.55 -0.14 11.80
C GLY A 197 13.11 -0.47 12.21
N SER A 198 12.16 0.41 11.90
CA SER A 198 10.75 0.25 12.29
C SER A 198 9.94 -0.64 11.34
N LEU A 199 10.41 -0.81 10.09
CA LEU A 199 9.67 -1.52 9.03
C LEU A 199 10.03 -3.00 8.93
N PHE A 200 11.06 -3.42 9.67
CA PHE A 200 11.46 -4.82 9.79
C PHE A 200 11.59 -5.23 11.25
N ARG A 201 11.40 -6.50 11.53
CA ARG A 201 11.71 -7.12 12.82
C ARG A 201 12.69 -8.27 12.66
N PRO A 202 13.62 -8.46 13.60
CA PRO A 202 14.47 -9.63 13.58
C PRO A 202 13.65 -10.88 13.93
N ILE A 203 13.94 -11.99 13.25
CA ILE A 203 13.21 -13.25 13.40
C ILE A 203 14.13 -14.47 13.57
N ALA A 204 15.45 -14.30 13.42
CA ALA A 204 16.42 -15.33 13.74
C ALA A 204 17.72 -14.73 14.27
N TRP A 205 18.37 -15.45 15.18
CA TRP A 205 19.60 -15.04 15.83
C TRP A 205 20.58 -16.22 15.95
N ALA A 206 21.87 -15.95 15.76
CA ALA A 206 22.93 -16.88 16.13
C ALA A 206 23.06 -16.97 17.66
N ASP A 207 23.77 -17.99 18.16
CA ASP A 207 23.95 -18.22 19.61
C ASP A 207 24.76 -17.09 20.31
N ASP A 208 25.42 -16.20 19.56
CA ASP A 208 26.07 -15.00 20.07
C ASP A 208 25.23 -13.72 19.94
N GLY A 209 23.95 -13.83 19.60
CA GLY A 209 23.02 -12.74 19.53
C GLY A 209 23.03 -11.94 18.22
N VAL A 210 23.86 -12.31 17.25
CA VAL A 210 23.86 -11.68 15.91
C VAL A 210 22.55 -11.98 15.19
N VAL A 211 21.93 -10.93 14.61
CA VAL A 211 20.70 -11.07 13.81
C VAL A 211 21.02 -11.78 12.50
N GLU A 212 20.36 -12.90 12.27
CA GLU A 212 20.56 -13.76 11.10
C GLU A 212 19.39 -13.72 10.11
N ALA A 213 18.21 -13.23 10.54
CA ALA A 213 17.10 -12.99 9.61
C ALA A 213 16.16 -11.90 10.12
N MET A 214 15.48 -11.25 9.17
CA MET A 214 14.45 -10.25 9.43
C MET A 214 13.31 -10.36 8.41
N GLU A 215 12.11 -9.92 8.81
CA GLU A 215 10.92 -9.84 7.97
C GLU A 215 10.19 -8.50 8.13
N SER A 216 9.26 -8.21 7.21
CA SER A 216 8.46 -6.98 7.26
C SER A 216 7.49 -6.98 8.46
N THR A 217 7.36 -5.81 9.12
CA THR A 217 6.34 -5.58 10.16
C THR A 217 4.95 -5.23 9.59
N GLU A 218 4.87 -4.94 8.30
CA GLU A 218 3.65 -4.49 7.60
C GLU A 218 3.02 -5.58 6.72
N HIS A 219 3.25 -6.86 7.03
CA HIS A 219 2.74 -8.01 6.26
C HIS A 219 3.12 -8.00 4.77
N LYS A 220 4.16 -7.26 4.38
CA LYS A 220 4.69 -7.32 3.02
C LYS A 220 5.54 -8.58 2.84
N PRO A 221 5.52 -9.21 1.66
CA PRO A 221 6.30 -10.42 1.39
C PRO A 221 7.79 -10.10 1.22
N ILE A 222 8.45 -9.77 2.33
CA ILE A 222 9.86 -9.38 2.37
C ILE A 222 10.57 -10.18 3.46
N LEU A 223 11.61 -10.89 3.06
CA LEU A 223 12.47 -11.69 3.91
C LEU A 223 13.94 -11.34 3.67
N GLY A 224 14.69 -11.12 4.74
CA GLY A 224 16.16 -11.04 4.71
C GLY A 224 16.77 -12.18 5.49
N VAL A 225 17.80 -12.84 4.93
CA VAL A 225 18.59 -13.87 5.61
C VAL A 225 20.09 -13.52 5.48
N GLN A 226 20.84 -13.67 6.57
CA GLN A 226 22.25 -13.31 6.59
C GLN A 226 23.15 -14.43 6.04
N TRP A 227 22.71 -15.69 6.15
CA TRP A 227 23.38 -16.84 5.55
C TRP A 227 23.13 -16.94 4.02
N HIS A 228 23.70 -17.98 3.39
CA HIS A 228 23.64 -18.22 1.95
C HIS A 228 22.80 -19.45 1.59
N PRO A 229 21.47 -19.36 1.55
CA PRO A 229 20.59 -20.50 1.24
C PRO A 229 20.80 -21.07 -0.16
N GLU A 230 21.31 -20.27 -1.11
CA GLU A 230 21.57 -20.72 -2.48
C GLU A 230 22.61 -21.85 -2.57
N TRP A 231 23.40 -22.07 -1.51
CA TRP A 231 24.36 -23.16 -1.42
C TRP A 231 23.83 -24.40 -0.68
N LEU A 232 22.70 -24.33 0.02
CA LEU A 232 22.19 -25.37 0.92
C LEU A 232 21.26 -26.39 0.25
N GLY A 233 21.29 -26.52 -1.08
CA GLY A 233 20.55 -27.54 -1.83
C GLY A 233 19.03 -27.39 -1.73
N GLU A 234 18.32 -28.48 -1.43
CA GLU A 234 16.84 -28.49 -1.35
C GLU A 234 16.32 -27.72 -0.14
N GLU A 235 16.97 -27.85 1.01
CA GLU A 235 16.56 -27.12 2.22
C GLU A 235 16.71 -25.61 2.03
N GLY A 236 17.81 -25.15 1.41
CA GLY A 236 17.98 -23.75 1.07
C GLY A 236 17.00 -23.24 0.02
N ARG A 237 16.42 -24.14 -0.80
CA ARG A 237 15.41 -23.78 -1.80
C ARG A 237 14.11 -23.29 -1.20
N THR A 238 13.78 -23.67 0.01
CA THR A 238 12.51 -23.30 0.69
C THR A 238 12.21 -21.80 0.63
N VAL A 239 13.19 -20.92 0.89
CA VAL A 239 12.98 -19.46 0.80
C VAL A 239 12.81 -18.97 -0.65
N PHE A 240 13.38 -19.66 -1.63
CA PHE A 240 13.17 -19.34 -3.05
C PHE A 240 11.80 -19.83 -3.54
N GLU A 241 11.32 -20.99 -3.07
CA GLU A 241 9.97 -21.49 -3.36
C GLU A 241 8.92 -20.57 -2.78
N TRP A 242 9.12 -20.09 -1.55
CA TRP A 242 8.29 -19.05 -0.96
C TRP A 242 8.28 -17.79 -1.84
N LEU A 243 9.45 -17.24 -2.18
CA LEU A 243 9.53 -16.03 -3.01
C LEU A 243 8.82 -16.19 -4.36
N VAL A 244 9.02 -17.33 -5.03
CA VAL A 244 8.36 -17.62 -6.31
C VAL A 244 6.84 -17.80 -6.14
N GLY A 245 6.40 -18.33 -5.00
CA GLY A 245 4.99 -18.39 -4.62
C GLY A 245 4.37 -16.98 -4.51
N GLU A 246 5.01 -16.11 -3.75
CA GLU A 246 4.61 -14.70 -3.62
C GLU A 246 4.66 -13.95 -4.96
N ALA A 247 5.69 -14.22 -5.78
CA ALA A 247 5.80 -13.64 -7.11
C ALA A 247 4.64 -14.05 -8.03
N ARG A 248 4.11 -15.28 -7.92
CA ARG A 248 2.91 -15.71 -8.66
C ARG A 248 1.68 -14.95 -8.24
N LEU A 249 1.46 -14.78 -6.93
CA LEU A 249 0.34 -14.00 -6.40
C LEU A 249 0.44 -12.54 -6.84
N PHE A 250 1.64 -11.97 -6.81
CA PHE A 250 1.87 -10.60 -7.26
C PHE A 250 1.64 -10.43 -8.78
N ALA A 251 2.09 -11.40 -9.60
CA ALA A 251 1.83 -11.41 -11.04
C ALA A 251 0.34 -11.53 -11.36
N GLU A 252 -0.41 -12.34 -10.60
CA GLU A 252 -1.85 -12.46 -10.72
C GLU A 252 -2.55 -11.15 -10.35
N ALA A 253 -2.16 -10.52 -9.23
CA ALA A 253 -2.66 -9.22 -8.83
C ALA A 253 -2.40 -8.14 -9.90
N LYS A 254 -1.19 -8.09 -10.50
CA LYS A 254 -0.89 -7.19 -11.63
C LYS A 254 -1.83 -7.42 -12.82
N ARG A 255 -2.08 -8.68 -13.19
CA ARG A 255 -2.99 -9.03 -14.28
C ARG A 255 -4.44 -8.64 -13.99
N LEU A 256 -4.86 -8.80 -12.73
CA LEU A 256 -6.19 -8.37 -12.30
C LEU A 256 -6.32 -6.84 -12.38
N HIS A 257 -5.39 -6.09 -11.79
CA HIS A 257 -5.38 -4.62 -11.85
C HIS A 257 -5.37 -4.07 -13.29
N ALA A 258 -4.72 -4.78 -14.23
CA ALA A 258 -4.75 -4.39 -15.64
C ALA A 258 -6.15 -4.50 -16.27
N LYS A 259 -7.01 -5.39 -15.77
CA LYS A 259 -8.34 -5.70 -16.33
C LYS A 259 -9.48 -4.94 -15.68
N VAL A 260 -9.35 -4.54 -14.41
CA VAL A 260 -10.40 -3.87 -13.65
C VAL A 260 -10.06 -2.40 -13.42
N LEU A 261 -11.07 -1.58 -13.09
CA LEU A 261 -10.85 -0.23 -12.57
C LEU A 261 -10.67 -0.31 -11.05
N THR A 262 -9.59 0.26 -10.54
CA THR A 262 -9.37 0.42 -9.11
C THR A 262 -9.70 1.85 -8.71
N VAL A 263 -10.76 2.01 -7.92
CA VAL A 263 -11.31 3.32 -7.55
C VAL A 263 -11.31 3.45 -6.03
N ASP A 264 -10.66 4.48 -5.52
CA ASP A 264 -10.86 4.97 -4.16
C ASP A 264 -12.02 5.96 -4.18
N SER A 265 -13.11 5.63 -3.50
CA SER A 265 -14.30 6.44 -3.48
C SER A 265 -14.22 7.66 -2.57
N HIS A 266 -13.23 7.76 -1.68
CA HIS A 266 -13.15 8.87 -0.74
C HIS A 266 -11.69 9.14 -0.32
N CYS A 267 -11.19 10.31 -0.71
CA CYS A 267 -9.82 10.73 -0.44
C CYS A 267 -9.77 12.15 0.11
N ASP A 268 -9.25 12.30 1.32
CA ASP A 268 -9.18 13.56 2.07
C ASP A 268 -7.89 14.36 1.84
N THR A 269 -7.06 13.97 0.88
CA THR A 269 -5.84 14.73 0.53
C THR A 269 -6.08 16.24 0.39
N PRO A 270 -7.22 16.74 -0.17
CA PRO A 270 -7.50 18.18 -0.23
C PRO A 270 -7.56 18.90 1.11
N MET A 271 -7.77 18.21 2.24
CA MET A 271 -7.71 18.80 3.57
C MET A 271 -6.32 19.40 3.89
N PHE A 272 -5.28 18.94 3.22
CA PHE A 272 -3.90 19.42 3.38
C PHE A 272 -3.54 20.60 2.46
N PHE A 273 -4.46 21.10 1.64
CA PHE A 273 -4.23 22.30 0.81
C PHE A 273 -3.91 23.57 1.61
N PRO A 274 -4.44 23.80 2.84
CA PRO A 274 -4.00 24.89 3.68
C PRO A 274 -2.51 24.85 4.06
N GLN A 275 -1.94 23.62 4.12
CA GLN A 275 -0.53 23.36 4.40
C GLN A 275 0.34 23.32 3.14
N GLY A 276 -0.24 23.61 1.97
CA GLY A 276 0.47 23.66 0.70
C GLY A 276 0.65 22.31 0.00
N ALA A 277 -0.16 21.30 0.34
CA ALA A 277 -0.09 19.99 -0.33
C ALA A 277 -0.34 20.11 -1.84
N ASP A 278 0.44 19.35 -2.61
CA ASP A 278 0.33 19.24 -4.05
C ASP A 278 0.41 17.74 -4.40
N PHE A 279 -0.73 17.12 -4.64
CA PHE A 279 -0.82 15.68 -4.89
C PHE A 279 -0.22 15.24 -6.24
N SER A 280 0.26 16.15 -7.07
CA SER A 280 1.08 15.80 -8.23
C SER A 280 2.50 15.36 -7.87
N LYS A 281 2.95 15.67 -6.66
CA LYS A 281 4.28 15.40 -6.12
C LYS A 281 4.22 14.33 -5.05
N ARG A 282 5.30 13.55 -4.91
CA ARG A 282 5.45 12.64 -3.78
C ARG A 282 5.63 13.47 -2.49
N ASP A 283 4.70 13.34 -1.57
CA ASP A 283 4.73 14.01 -0.29
C ASP A 283 4.51 12.99 0.86
N PRO A 284 5.45 12.86 1.81
CA PRO A 284 5.28 11.96 2.96
C PRO A 284 4.14 12.37 3.90
N LYS A 285 3.67 13.62 3.81
CA LYS A 285 2.60 14.16 4.67
C LYS A 285 1.19 13.80 4.20
N ILE A 286 1.02 13.34 2.98
CA ILE A 286 -0.28 12.94 2.43
C ILE A 286 -0.24 11.46 2.05
N LEU A 287 -1.34 10.76 2.25
CA LEU A 287 -1.40 9.31 2.00
C LEU A 287 -1.68 8.97 0.54
N VAL A 288 -2.34 9.85 -0.20
CA VAL A 288 -2.64 9.67 -1.62
C VAL A 288 -2.03 10.81 -2.42
N ASP A 289 -1.10 10.48 -3.31
CA ASP A 289 -0.55 11.35 -4.32
C ASP A 289 -0.38 10.59 -5.64
N LEU A 290 -0.10 11.28 -6.72
CA LEU A 290 0.06 10.70 -8.06
C LEU A 290 1.09 9.56 -8.12
N HIS A 291 2.19 9.68 -7.34
CA HIS A 291 3.24 8.67 -7.29
C HIS A 291 2.77 7.42 -6.53
N LYS A 292 2.09 7.60 -5.38
CA LYS A 292 1.53 6.49 -4.60
C LYS A 292 0.41 5.79 -5.35
N MET A 293 -0.48 6.53 -6.06
CA MET A 293 -1.46 5.94 -6.97
C MET A 293 -0.78 5.10 -8.07
N THR A 294 0.38 5.55 -8.56
CA THR A 294 1.14 4.81 -9.58
C THR A 294 1.77 3.56 -8.99
N ASP A 295 2.44 3.68 -7.84
CA ASP A 295 3.06 2.56 -7.15
C ASP A 295 2.03 1.49 -6.75
N GLY A 296 0.86 1.90 -6.24
CA GLY A 296 -0.26 1.02 -5.84
C GLY A 296 -1.17 0.57 -6.99
N ARG A 297 -0.88 0.96 -8.24
CA ARG A 297 -1.72 0.67 -9.43
C ARG A 297 -3.18 1.12 -9.27
N GLN A 298 -3.41 2.16 -8.49
CA GLN A 298 -4.73 2.77 -8.33
C GLN A 298 -5.05 3.61 -9.58
N ASP A 299 -6.22 3.38 -10.19
CA ASP A 299 -6.61 4.08 -11.43
C ASP A 299 -7.31 5.40 -11.14
N ALA A 300 -8.11 5.45 -10.08
CA ALA A 300 -8.92 6.62 -9.74
C ALA A 300 -8.99 6.89 -8.23
N ALA A 301 -9.12 8.18 -7.88
CA ALA A 301 -9.44 8.63 -6.53
C ALA A 301 -10.48 9.75 -6.58
N THR A 302 -11.46 9.70 -5.68
CA THR A 302 -12.40 10.81 -5.49
C THR A 302 -11.82 11.77 -4.46
N MET A 303 -11.28 12.89 -4.92
CA MET A 303 -10.78 13.98 -4.09
C MET A 303 -11.97 14.81 -3.59
N VAL A 304 -12.12 14.91 -2.27
CA VAL A 304 -13.30 15.54 -1.70
C VAL A 304 -13.04 16.94 -1.19
N ALA A 305 -14.01 17.83 -1.41
CA ALA A 305 -14.11 19.08 -0.67
C ALA A 305 -14.80 18.77 0.68
N TYR A 306 -13.97 18.45 1.68
CA TYR A 306 -14.45 18.33 3.06
C TYR A 306 -14.84 19.71 3.60
N VAL A 307 -16.11 19.87 3.95
CA VAL A 307 -16.66 21.10 4.51
C VAL A 307 -16.87 20.92 6.00
N PRO A 308 -16.04 21.56 6.86
CA PRO A 308 -16.18 21.43 8.31
C PRO A 308 -17.58 21.80 8.80
N GLN A 309 -18.07 21.03 9.77
CA GLN A 309 -19.37 21.26 10.40
C GLN A 309 -19.20 22.08 11.66
N PRO A 310 -19.74 23.33 11.74
CA PRO A 310 -19.84 24.05 13.01
C PRO A 310 -20.70 23.27 14.01
N VAL A 311 -20.29 23.20 15.26
CA VAL A 311 -21.03 22.53 16.34
C VAL A 311 -21.34 23.49 17.49
N GLY A 312 -22.51 23.34 18.11
CA GLY A 312 -22.95 24.18 19.20
C GLY A 312 -23.09 25.66 18.79
N ASN A 313 -22.27 26.55 19.37
CA ASN A 313 -22.28 27.98 19.10
C ASN A 313 -21.24 28.42 18.05
N GLU A 314 -20.53 27.48 17.44
CA GLU A 314 -19.56 27.80 16.40
C GLU A 314 -20.23 28.32 15.13
N THR A 315 -19.54 29.24 14.47
CA THR A 315 -19.90 29.74 13.14
C THR A 315 -18.95 29.22 12.09
N TRP A 316 -19.25 29.44 10.80
CA TRP A 316 -18.33 29.10 9.72
C TRP A 316 -16.92 29.66 9.92
N LYS A 317 -16.82 30.88 10.46
CA LYS A 317 -15.53 31.57 10.71
C LYS A 317 -14.65 30.86 11.74
N ASP A 318 -15.27 30.14 12.65
CA ASP A 318 -14.54 29.43 13.73
C ASP A 318 -13.95 28.09 13.25
N VAL A 319 -14.50 27.49 12.19
CA VAL A 319 -14.13 26.15 11.72
C VAL A 319 -13.47 26.13 10.33
N MET A 320 -13.53 27.22 9.56
CA MET A 320 -12.98 27.26 8.19
C MET A 320 -11.46 27.04 8.17
N PRO A 321 -10.93 26.06 7.40
CA PRO A 321 -9.49 25.82 7.31
C PRO A 321 -8.76 26.87 6.46
N ILE A 322 -9.45 27.48 5.53
CA ILE A 322 -9.00 28.61 4.69
C ILE A 322 -10.06 29.71 4.79
N ALA A 323 -9.61 30.94 4.93
CA ALA A 323 -10.51 32.09 5.01
C ALA A 323 -11.40 32.22 3.78
N THR A 324 -12.70 32.00 3.95
CA THR A 324 -13.74 32.11 2.92
C THR A 324 -15.03 32.63 3.52
N ASP A 325 -15.87 33.25 2.69
CA ASP A 325 -17.11 33.90 3.17
C ASP A 325 -18.22 32.91 3.53
N SER A 326 -18.14 31.67 2.99
CA SER A 326 -19.17 30.65 3.19
C SER A 326 -18.64 29.23 2.94
N PRO A 327 -19.36 28.20 3.44
CA PRO A 327 -19.10 26.78 3.08
C PRO A 327 -19.07 26.55 1.57
N THR A 328 -19.96 27.19 0.82
CA THR A 328 -20.01 27.12 -0.65
C THR A 328 -18.75 27.68 -1.31
N ALA A 329 -18.30 28.84 -0.85
CA ALA A 329 -17.07 29.47 -1.36
C ALA A 329 -15.85 28.59 -1.08
N TYR A 330 -15.81 27.94 0.09
CA TYR A 330 -14.75 27.02 0.46
C TYR A 330 -14.75 25.77 -0.43
N ALA A 331 -15.89 25.10 -0.62
CA ALA A 331 -15.99 23.93 -1.48
C ALA A 331 -15.56 24.25 -2.92
N ASN A 332 -15.95 25.40 -3.46
CA ASN A 332 -15.51 25.86 -4.77
C ASN A 332 -14.00 26.11 -4.82
N LEU A 333 -13.42 26.73 -3.80
CA LEU A 333 -11.96 26.94 -3.71
C LEU A 333 -11.19 25.61 -3.73
N ILE A 334 -11.69 24.58 -3.05
CA ILE A 334 -11.06 23.25 -3.06
C ILE A 334 -11.13 22.65 -4.46
N PHE A 335 -12.29 22.73 -5.12
CA PHE A 335 -12.43 22.25 -6.50
C PHE A 335 -11.51 23.01 -7.47
N ASP A 336 -11.40 24.35 -7.35
CA ASP A 336 -10.50 25.16 -8.16
C ASP A 336 -9.04 24.70 -8.03
N LYS A 337 -8.61 24.38 -6.79
CA LYS A 337 -7.26 23.86 -6.53
C LYS A 337 -7.04 22.46 -7.13
N ILE A 338 -7.99 21.54 -6.98
CA ILE A 338 -7.92 20.20 -7.58
C ILE A 338 -7.82 20.32 -9.11
N GLU A 339 -8.72 21.08 -9.72
CA GLU A 339 -8.76 21.29 -11.18
C GLU A 339 -7.47 21.94 -11.71
N ALA A 340 -6.91 22.89 -10.96
CA ALA A 340 -5.64 23.54 -11.32
C ALA A 340 -4.45 22.56 -11.29
N ILE A 341 -4.37 21.69 -10.28
CA ILE A 341 -3.31 20.67 -10.20
C ILE A 341 -3.46 19.66 -11.35
N VAL A 342 -4.68 19.21 -11.63
CA VAL A 342 -4.95 18.27 -12.73
C VAL A 342 -4.61 18.90 -14.08
N ALA A 343 -5.00 20.15 -14.31
CA ALA A 343 -4.74 20.86 -15.56
C ALA A 343 -3.24 21.13 -15.80
N ALA A 344 -2.43 21.17 -14.75
CA ALA A 344 -0.98 21.32 -14.85
C ALA A 344 -0.27 20.03 -15.32
N HIS A 345 -0.94 18.87 -15.26
CA HIS A 345 -0.37 17.55 -15.59
C HIS A 345 -1.28 16.71 -16.50
N PRO A 346 -1.69 17.22 -17.67
CA PRO A 346 -2.71 16.59 -18.52
C PRO A 346 -2.25 15.27 -19.17
N ASP A 347 -0.95 15.02 -19.20
CA ASP A 347 -0.32 13.79 -19.67
C ASP A 347 -0.39 12.66 -18.63
N ARG A 348 -0.59 12.98 -17.37
CA ARG A 348 -0.54 12.03 -16.24
C ARG A 348 -1.87 11.82 -15.54
N MET A 349 -2.77 12.81 -15.52
CA MET A 349 -4.06 12.74 -14.86
C MET A 349 -5.14 13.55 -15.58
N SER A 350 -6.40 13.24 -15.31
CA SER A 350 -7.56 13.93 -15.88
C SER A 350 -8.73 13.85 -14.91
N ILE A 351 -9.61 14.85 -14.94
CA ILE A 351 -10.90 14.78 -14.25
C ILE A 351 -11.75 13.68 -14.92
N ALA A 352 -12.36 12.82 -14.11
CA ALA A 352 -13.34 11.83 -14.55
C ALA A 352 -14.70 12.14 -13.91
N ARG A 353 -15.77 12.09 -14.72
CA ARG A 353 -17.15 12.41 -14.32
C ARG A 353 -18.06 11.20 -14.36
N ASP A 354 -17.66 10.19 -15.15
CA ASP A 354 -18.42 8.98 -15.39
C ASP A 354 -17.51 7.78 -15.68
N GLU A 355 -18.12 6.62 -15.89
CA GLU A 355 -17.41 5.38 -16.19
C GLU A 355 -16.62 5.44 -17.50
N ALA A 356 -17.13 6.13 -18.51
CA ALA A 356 -16.44 6.26 -19.79
C ALA A 356 -15.13 7.04 -19.66
N ASP A 357 -15.13 8.13 -18.88
CA ASP A 357 -13.94 8.90 -18.55
C ASP A 357 -12.90 8.02 -17.81
N LEU A 358 -13.34 7.20 -16.85
CA LEU A 358 -12.46 6.30 -16.08
C LEU A 358 -11.72 5.32 -17.01
N TRP A 359 -12.45 4.65 -17.89
CA TRP A 359 -11.86 3.72 -18.86
C TRP A 359 -10.97 4.40 -19.90
N ALA A 360 -11.36 5.58 -20.39
CA ALA A 360 -10.56 6.35 -21.34
C ALA A 360 -9.23 6.81 -20.71
N ASN A 361 -9.26 7.25 -19.44
CA ASN A 361 -8.06 7.63 -18.72
C ASN A 361 -7.14 6.43 -18.48
N LYS A 362 -7.69 5.29 -18.02
CA LYS A 362 -6.92 4.06 -17.84
C LYS A 362 -6.27 3.62 -19.16
N ALA A 363 -7.02 3.59 -20.24
CA ALA A 363 -6.52 3.21 -21.57
C ALA A 363 -5.38 4.11 -22.07
N SER A 364 -5.39 5.39 -21.67
CA SER A 364 -4.33 6.35 -22.00
C SER A 364 -3.18 6.42 -21.00
N GLY A 365 -3.22 5.58 -19.94
CA GLY A 365 -2.19 5.56 -18.88
C GLY A 365 -2.28 6.71 -17.89
N ARG A 366 -3.39 7.47 -17.88
CA ARG A 366 -3.62 8.58 -16.95
C ARG A 366 -4.39 8.12 -15.72
N LYS A 367 -4.12 8.78 -14.60
CA LYS A 367 -4.93 8.62 -13.37
C LYS A 367 -6.18 9.48 -13.46
N SER A 368 -7.29 8.95 -12.96
CA SER A 368 -8.55 9.68 -12.89
C SER A 368 -8.71 10.36 -11.54
N ILE A 369 -9.04 11.64 -11.56
CA ILE A 369 -9.42 12.41 -10.38
C ILE A 369 -10.92 12.71 -10.48
N MET A 370 -11.69 12.22 -9.53
CA MET A 370 -13.11 12.49 -9.40
C MET A 370 -13.31 13.56 -8.32
N LEU A 371 -14.41 14.30 -8.38
CA LEU A 371 -14.73 15.35 -7.41
C LEU A 371 -15.90 14.90 -6.52
N GLY A 372 -15.73 15.01 -5.20
CA GLY A 372 -16.78 14.76 -4.23
C GLY A 372 -16.99 15.96 -3.30
N VAL A 373 -18.17 16.09 -2.72
CA VAL A 373 -18.44 17.06 -1.65
C VAL A 373 -18.76 16.28 -0.38
N GLU A 374 -17.94 16.44 0.63
CA GLU A 374 -18.23 15.88 1.95
C GLU A 374 -18.83 16.95 2.85
N ASN A 375 -20.04 16.70 3.31
CA ASN A 375 -20.96 17.58 4.01
C ASN A 375 -21.72 18.54 3.08
N ALA A 376 -22.99 18.20 2.80
CA ALA A 376 -23.87 19.03 2.00
C ALA A 376 -24.21 20.42 2.63
N LEU A 377 -23.60 20.77 3.77
CA LEU A 377 -23.53 22.15 4.24
C LEU A 377 -23.00 23.09 3.16
N ALA A 378 -22.22 22.56 2.21
CA ALA A 378 -21.69 23.27 1.04
C ALA A 378 -22.77 23.99 0.21
N ILE A 379 -24.01 23.50 0.17
CA ILE A 379 -25.08 24.15 -0.60
C ILE A 379 -25.89 25.16 0.20
N GLY A 380 -25.67 25.29 1.52
CA GLY A 380 -26.51 26.15 2.39
C GLY A 380 -27.99 25.81 2.18
N ASP A 381 -28.81 26.85 1.98
CA ASP A 381 -30.24 26.73 1.70
C ASP A 381 -30.58 26.89 0.19
N ASP A 382 -29.57 26.88 -0.68
CA ASP A 382 -29.73 27.07 -2.12
C ASP A 382 -29.59 25.73 -2.87
N ILE A 383 -30.73 25.08 -3.14
CA ILE A 383 -30.81 23.78 -3.84
C ILE A 383 -30.20 23.84 -5.26
N SER A 384 -30.18 25.04 -5.90
CA SER A 384 -29.62 25.18 -7.25
C SER A 384 -28.12 24.86 -7.32
N LEU A 385 -27.42 24.94 -6.17
CA LEU A 385 -26.00 24.63 -6.05
C LEU A 385 -25.71 23.13 -6.27
N VAL A 386 -26.67 22.23 -6.04
CA VAL A 386 -26.51 20.80 -6.42
C VAL A 386 -26.19 20.71 -7.92
N GLY A 387 -27.02 21.37 -8.75
CA GLY A 387 -26.79 21.40 -10.21
C GLY A 387 -25.52 22.16 -10.61
N ALA A 388 -25.11 23.16 -9.85
CA ALA A 388 -23.87 23.90 -10.11
C ALA A 388 -22.62 23.04 -9.87
N PHE A 389 -22.55 22.33 -8.76
CA PHE A 389 -21.47 21.38 -8.47
C PHE A 389 -21.47 20.15 -9.40
N ALA A 390 -22.67 19.64 -9.77
CA ALA A 390 -22.81 18.59 -10.77
C ALA A 390 -22.17 18.96 -12.12
N LYS A 391 -22.38 20.21 -12.58
CA LYS A 391 -21.78 20.71 -13.83
C LYS A 391 -20.24 20.80 -13.74
N ARG A 392 -19.69 21.04 -12.55
CA ARG A 392 -18.24 20.99 -12.31
C ARG A 392 -17.72 19.54 -12.32
N GLY A 393 -18.57 18.54 -12.14
CA GLY A 393 -18.22 17.14 -12.15
C GLY A 393 -18.27 16.48 -10.76
N ALA A 394 -18.96 17.08 -9.79
CA ALA A 394 -19.19 16.43 -8.50
C ALA A 394 -19.98 15.13 -8.72
N VAL A 395 -19.42 13.99 -8.30
CA VAL A 395 -20.02 12.67 -8.50
C VAL A 395 -20.92 12.27 -7.34
N TYR A 396 -20.68 12.77 -6.13
CA TYR A 396 -21.54 12.57 -4.96
C TYR A 396 -21.48 13.74 -3.98
N PHE A 397 -22.52 13.78 -3.10
CA PHE A 397 -22.52 14.56 -1.87
C PHE A 397 -22.76 13.65 -0.68
N THR A 398 -21.89 13.70 0.33
CA THR A 398 -22.17 13.18 1.66
C THR A 398 -23.15 14.13 2.35
N LEU A 399 -24.31 13.62 2.78
CA LEU A 399 -25.42 14.46 3.24
C LEU A 399 -25.06 15.32 4.46
N CYS A 400 -24.32 14.78 5.42
CA CYS A 400 -23.81 15.47 6.60
C CYS A 400 -22.41 14.99 6.96
N HIS A 401 -21.78 15.60 7.95
CA HIS A 401 -20.52 15.12 8.53
C HIS A 401 -20.70 14.82 10.04
N ASN A 402 -19.82 15.29 10.91
CA ASN A 402 -19.83 15.02 12.36
C ASN A 402 -20.81 15.92 13.15
N GLY A 403 -21.93 16.29 12.57
CA GLY A 403 -22.99 17.09 13.20
C GLY A 403 -24.21 17.17 12.31
N ASP A 404 -25.39 17.42 12.91
CA ASP A 404 -26.62 17.66 12.18
C ASP A 404 -26.47 18.96 11.36
N ASN A 405 -27.00 18.94 10.15
CA ASN A 405 -27.04 20.12 9.30
C ASN A 405 -28.48 20.35 8.77
N GLN A 406 -28.66 21.24 7.79
CA GLN A 406 -29.96 21.52 7.20
C GLN A 406 -30.55 20.33 6.41
N ILE A 407 -29.77 19.28 6.11
CA ILE A 407 -30.16 18.12 5.31
C ILE A 407 -30.64 16.96 6.18
N CYS A 408 -29.85 16.57 7.17
CA CYS A 408 -30.17 15.39 7.99
C CYS A 408 -29.38 15.35 9.30
N ASP A 409 -29.76 14.42 10.17
CA ASP A 409 -29.05 14.11 11.40
C ASP A 409 -27.85 13.21 11.15
N SER A 410 -26.77 13.49 11.87
CA SER A 410 -25.50 12.74 11.83
C SER A 410 -25.54 11.46 12.68
N ALA A 411 -24.68 10.50 12.38
CA ALA A 411 -24.43 9.32 13.22
C ALA A 411 -23.77 9.65 14.55
N ARG A 412 -23.06 10.80 14.64
CA ARG A 412 -22.52 11.30 15.90
C ARG A 412 -23.64 11.66 16.88
N LYS A 413 -23.35 11.53 18.18
CA LYS A 413 -24.29 11.97 19.23
C LYS A 413 -24.50 13.47 19.15
N THR A 414 -25.61 13.86 18.51
CA THR A 414 -26.06 15.21 18.29
C THR A 414 -27.44 15.42 18.90
N LEU A 415 -28.06 16.55 18.66
CA LEU A 415 -29.43 16.83 19.11
C LEU A 415 -30.49 16.01 18.38
N HIS A 416 -30.13 15.34 17.26
CA HIS A 416 -31.08 14.69 16.35
C HIS A 416 -32.23 15.62 15.98
N THR A 417 -31.85 16.74 15.38
CA THR A 417 -32.71 17.90 15.12
C THR A 417 -33.95 17.56 14.30
N TRP A 418 -33.83 16.62 13.37
CA TRP A 418 -34.86 16.27 12.41
C TRP A 418 -35.53 14.91 12.70
N GLY A 419 -34.88 14.07 13.52
CA GLY A 419 -35.27 12.66 13.68
C GLY A 419 -35.02 11.83 12.42
N GLY A 420 -34.12 12.28 11.54
CA GLY A 420 -33.79 11.67 10.25
C GLY A 420 -33.42 12.69 9.18
N VAL A 421 -33.98 12.57 7.98
CA VAL A 421 -33.84 13.54 6.87
C VAL A 421 -34.84 14.68 7.04
N SER A 422 -34.37 15.93 6.91
CA SER A 422 -35.21 17.12 6.98
C SER A 422 -36.13 17.24 5.74
N PRO A 423 -37.21 18.06 5.78
CA PRO A 423 -38.01 18.36 4.58
C PRO A 423 -37.16 18.94 3.44
N PHE A 424 -36.23 19.86 3.72
CA PHE A 424 -35.30 20.39 2.74
C PHE A 424 -34.34 19.31 2.22
N GLY A 425 -33.84 18.42 3.12
CA GLY A 425 -33.02 17.29 2.74
C GLY A 425 -33.69 16.33 1.74
N ALA A 426 -35.00 16.12 1.88
CA ALA A 426 -35.75 15.33 0.92
C ALA A 426 -35.80 15.97 -0.48
N GLU A 427 -35.94 17.29 -0.57
CA GLU A 427 -35.87 18.04 -1.83
C GLU A 427 -34.45 17.96 -2.43
N VAL A 428 -33.41 18.09 -1.60
CA VAL A 428 -31.99 17.98 -2.03
C VAL A 428 -31.70 16.59 -2.59
N ILE A 429 -32.14 15.51 -1.93
CA ILE A 429 -31.99 14.13 -2.45
C ILE A 429 -32.67 13.97 -3.81
N ALA A 430 -33.88 14.52 -3.96
CA ALA A 430 -34.60 14.47 -5.26
C ALA A 430 -33.82 15.25 -6.34
N GLU A 431 -33.25 16.41 -6.02
CA GLU A 431 -32.46 17.21 -6.94
C GLU A 431 -31.13 16.53 -7.30
N MET A 432 -30.45 15.89 -6.33
CA MET A 432 -29.27 15.06 -6.60
C MET A 432 -29.59 13.95 -7.60
N ASN A 433 -30.70 13.24 -7.40
CA ASN A 433 -31.17 12.21 -8.35
C ASN A 433 -31.42 12.79 -9.75
N ARG A 434 -31.98 13.99 -9.85
CA ARG A 434 -32.25 14.70 -11.12
C ARG A 434 -30.95 15.10 -11.82
N CYS A 435 -29.95 15.55 -11.06
CA CYS A 435 -28.67 16.02 -11.57
C CYS A 435 -27.67 14.91 -11.85
N GLY A 436 -27.99 13.64 -11.49
CA GLY A 436 -27.08 12.51 -11.64
C GLY A 436 -25.95 12.49 -10.61
N VAL A 437 -26.13 13.16 -9.47
CA VAL A 437 -25.20 13.17 -8.33
C VAL A 437 -25.62 12.07 -7.35
N MET A 438 -24.69 11.19 -6.97
CA MET A 438 -24.99 10.12 -6.02
C MET A 438 -25.17 10.68 -4.60
N VAL A 439 -26.11 10.08 -3.87
CA VAL A 439 -26.31 10.33 -2.44
C VAL A 439 -25.32 9.46 -1.67
N ASP A 440 -24.48 10.07 -0.84
CA ASP A 440 -23.57 9.37 0.07
C ASP A 440 -24.08 9.47 1.51
N LEU A 441 -24.27 8.32 2.14
CA LEU A 441 -24.78 8.18 3.52
C LEU A 441 -23.70 7.93 4.56
N SER A 442 -22.45 7.96 4.20
CA SER A 442 -21.39 8.01 5.20
C SER A 442 -21.62 9.19 6.14
N HIS A 443 -21.42 9.03 7.45
CA HIS A 443 -21.78 9.98 8.50
C HIS A 443 -23.26 10.13 8.84
N GLY A 444 -24.21 9.69 8.01
CA GLY A 444 -25.65 9.80 8.29
C GLY A 444 -26.07 8.94 9.50
N GLY A 445 -26.95 9.49 10.35
CA GLY A 445 -27.56 8.73 11.45
C GLY A 445 -28.42 7.58 10.94
N GLU A 446 -28.75 6.62 11.81
CA GLU A 446 -29.48 5.41 11.40
C GLU A 446 -30.85 5.75 10.76
N GLN A 447 -31.62 6.69 11.35
CA GLN A 447 -32.88 7.10 10.77
C GLN A 447 -32.67 7.87 9.46
N SER A 448 -31.69 8.76 9.39
CA SER A 448 -31.32 9.47 8.15
C SER A 448 -30.94 8.50 7.02
N PHE A 449 -30.29 7.39 7.36
CA PHE A 449 -29.96 6.33 6.41
C PHE A 449 -31.21 5.69 5.79
N TYR A 450 -32.18 5.27 6.62
CA TYR A 450 -33.39 4.63 6.13
C TYR A 450 -34.31 5.63 5.38
N ASP A 451 -34.45 6.86 5.87
CA ASP A 451 -35.21 7.91 5.19
C ASP A 451 -34.64 8.20 3.79
N ALA A 452 -33.32 8.38 3.69
CA ALA A 452 -32.68 8.62 2.40
C ALA A 452 -32.83 7.44 1.42
N LEU A 453 -32.76 6.20 1.92
CA LEU A 453 -33.05 5.01 1.11
C LEU A 453 -34.48 4.99 0.57
N GLU A 454 -35.45 5.46 1.36
CA GLU A 454 -36.85 5.55 0.93
C GLU A 454 -37.06 6.67 -0.10
N ILE A 455 -36.50 7.84 0.15
CA ILE A 455 -36.64 9.06 -0.67
C ILE A 455 -35.95 8.90 -2.03
N SER A 456 -34.72 8.39 -2.05
CA SER A 456 -33.92 8.28 -3.27
C SER A 456 -34.54 7.31 -4.28
N LYS A 457 -34.58 7.74 -5.53
CA LYS A 457 -35.02 6.89 -6.68
C LYS A 457 -33.85 6.25 -7.41
N LYS A 458 -32.62 6.52 -6.97
CA LYS A 458 -31.38 5.99 -7.53
C LYS A 458 -30.62 5.22 -6.45
N PRO A 459 -29.73 4.31 -6.82
CA PRO A 459 -28.81 3.68 -5.87
C PRO A 459 -28.05 4.73 -5.05
N ILE A 460 -27.77 4.40 -3.79
CA ILE A 460 -27.08 5.23 -2.83
C ILE A 460 -25.72 4.57 -2.52
N VAL A 461 -24.76 5.35 -2.09
CA VAL A 461 -23.46 4.86 -1.65
C VAL A 461 -23.21 5.18 -0.18
N CYS A 462 -22.38 4.36 0.47
CA CYS A 462 -21.64 4.74 1.67
C CYS A 462 -20.16 4.76 1.27
N SER A 463 -19.64 5.95 0.99
CA SER A 463 -18.32 6.14 0.39
C SER A 463 -17.17 5.67 1.27
N HIS A 464 -17.36 5.64 2.61
CA HIS A 464 -16.38 5.21 3.60
C HIS A 464 -17.06 4.78 4.91
N SER A 465 -17.40 3.50 5.04
CA SER A 465 -18.04 2.92 6.24
C SER A 465 -17.64 1.46 6.40
N ASN A 466 -17.65 0.97 7.65
CA ASN A 466 -17.28 -0.42 7.96
C ASN A 466 -18.47 -1.20 8.57
N CYS A 467 -18.21 -2.45 8.99
CA CYS A 467 -19.24 -3.35 9.53
C CYS A 467 -19.30 -3.22 11.06
N LYS A 468 -20.46 -2.86 11.59
CA LYS A 468 -20.69 -2.71 13.05
C LYS A 468 -20.56 -4.02 13.81
N ALA A 469 -20.83 -5.13 13.15
CA ALA A 469 -20.67 -6.48 13.71
C ALA A 469 -19.20 -6.78 14.10
N LEU A 470 -18.22 -6.19 13.41
CA LEU A 470 -16.79 -6.40 13.67
C LEU A 470 -16.16 -5.31 14.54
N CYS A 471 -16.65 -4.07 14.44
CA CYS A 471 -16.23 -2.96 15.27
C CYS A 471 -17.45 -2.09 15.60
N ASN A 472 -17.88 -2.14 16.87
CA ASN A 472 -19.09 -1.43 17.34
C ASN A 472 -18.83 0.07 17.47
N HIS A 473 -18.75 0.74 16.32
CA HIS A 473 -18.61 2.19 16.22
C HIS A 473 -19.87 2.80 15.58
N GLU A 474 -20.24 4.03 15.97
CA GLU A 474 -21.46 4.71 15.48
C GLU A 474 -21.45 4.98 13.98
N ARG A 475 -20.25 5.10 13.37
CA ARG A 475 -20.04 5.32 11.94
C ARG A 475 -20.11 4.03 11.11
N ASN A 476 -20.09 2.86 11.76
CA ASN A 476 -20.17 1.56 11.10
C ASN A 476 -21.62 1.12 10.91
N LEU A 477 -21.90 0.45 9.80
CA LEU A 477 -23.24 0.00 9.42
C LEU A 477 -23.57 -1.34 10.07
N THR A 478 -24.82 -1.48 10.50
CA THR A 478 -25.38 -2.77 10.93
C THR A 478 -25.60 -3.69 9.74
N ASP A 479 -25.68 -5.00 9.96
CA ASP A 479 -25.98 -5.96 8.88
C ASP A 479 -27.33 -5.67 8.20
N ASP A 480 -28.30 -5.13 8.94
CA ASP A 480 -29.59 -4.75 8.38
C ASP A 480 -29.48 -3.52 7.46
N GLN A 481 -28.65 -2.54 7.84
CA GLN A 481 -28.34 -1.42 6.95
C GLN A 481 -27.59 -1.86 5.70
N LEU A 482 -26.62 -2.77 5.84
CA LEU A 482 -25.88 -3.34 4.70
C LEU A 482 -26.85 -4.06 3.73
N ARG A 483 -27.74 -4.92 4.24
CA ARG A 483 -28.77 -5.59 3.41
C ARG A 483 -29.72 -4.62 2.75
N ALA A 484 -30.18 -3.59 3.47
CA ALA A 484 -31.08 -2.57 2.93
C ALA A 484 -30.41 -1.77 1.80
N LEU A 485 -29.13 -1.42 1.96
CA LEU A 485 -28.34 -0.72 0.94
C LEU A 485 -28.21 -1.58 -0.33
N ALA A 486 -27.84 -2.85 -0.18
CA ALA A 486 -27.72 -3.79 -1.30
C ALA A 486 -29.06 -4.01 -2.03
N ALA A 487 -30.16 -4.14 -1.28
CA ALA A 487 -31.50 -4.30 -1.86
C ALA A 487 -31.94 -3.12 -2.74
N LYS A 488 -31.37 -1.93 -2.51
CA LYS A 488 -31.54 -0.72 -3.34
C LYS A 488 -30.53 -0.61 -4.49
N GLY A 489 -29.65 -1.61 -4.67
CA GLY A 489 -28.57 -1.57 -5.66
C GLY A 489 -27.40 -0.67 -5.25
N GLY A 490 -27.32 -0.29 -3.98
CA GLY A 490 -26.27 0.58 -3.45
C GLY A 490 -24.98 -0.16 -3.14
N VAL A 491 -23.94 0.59 -2.79
CA VAL A 491 -22.59 0.08 -2.50
C VAL A 491 -22.08 0.61 -1.16
N CYS A 492 -21.57 -0.28 -0.32
CA CYS A 492 -20.78 0.08 0.87
C CYS A 492 -19.30 -0.03 0.56
N GLN A 493 -18.54 1.01 0.85
CA GLN A 493 -17.11 1.05 0.60
C GLN A 493 -16.36 1.04 1.93
N ILE A 494 -15.57 -0.03 2.12
CA ILE A 494 -14.83 -0.30 3.35
C ILE A 494 -13.69 0.70 3.49
N THR A 495 -13.64 1.37 4.65
CA THR A 495 -12.60 2.36 4.96
C THR A 495 -11.46 1.77 5.78
N LEU A 496 -10.27 2.36 5.64
CA LEU A 496 -9.07 1.98 6.39
C LEU A 496 -8.83 2.84 7.64
N TYR A 497 -9.76 3.71 8.01
CA TYR A 497 -9.64 4.51 9.24
C TYR A 497 -9.61 3.57 10.46
N GLU A 498 -8.51 3.62 11.23
CA GLU A 498 -8.22 2.65 12.30
C GLU A 498 -9.35 2.48 13.31
N GLY A 499 -9.97 3.59 13.77
CA GLY A 499 -11.05 3.58 14.75
C GLY A 499 -12.34 2.92 14.26
N PHE A 500 -12.52 2.73 12.94
CA PHE A 500 -13.65 1.99 12.37
C PHE A 500 -13.29 0.55 12.06
N VAL A 501 -12.00 0.25 11.91
CA VAL A 501 -11.48 -1.11 11.68
C VAL A 501 -11.43 -1.90 12.99
N SER A 502 -10.92 -1.32 14.07
CA SER A 502 -10.88 -1.98 15.38
C SER A 502 -10.99 -0.96 16.52
N ALA A 503 -11.66 -1.38 17.62
CA ALA A 503 -11.65 -0.63 18.87
C ALA A 503 -10.27 -0.67 19.58
N ASN A 504 -9.41 -1.62 19.19
CA ASN A 504 -8.02 -1.71 19.64
C ASN A 504 -7.09 -1.26 18.50
N PRO A 505 -6.43 -0.10 18.60
CA PRO A 505 -5.55 0.40 17.52
C PRO A 505 -4.43 -0.57 17.11
N LYS A 506 -3.97 -1.43 18.01
CA LYS A 506 -2.95 -2.44 17.71
C LYS A 506 -3.43 -3.58 16.81
N GLU A 507 -4.73 -3.74 16.66
CA GLU A 507 -5.38 -4.74 15.81
C GLU A 507 -5.98 -4.11 14.55
N ALA A 508 -5.86 -2.80 14.39
CA ALA A 508 -6.34 -2.06 13.22
C ALA A 508 -5.30 -2.14 12.09
N ASP A 509 -5.18 -3.30 11.48
CA ASP A 509 -4.27 -3.58 10.36
C ASP A 509 -5.04 -3.94 9.08
N ILE A 510 -4.28 -4.22 8.02
CA ILE A 510 -4.86 -4.58 6.72
C ILE A 510 -5.64 -5.90 6.79
N LEU A 511 -5.21 -6.85 7.61
CA LEU A 511 -5.90 -8.13 7.74
C LEU A 511 -7.28 -7.93 8.40
N ARG A 512 -7.36 -7.06 9.41
CA ARG A 512 -8.62 -6.69 10.05
C ARG A 512 -9.55 -5.93 9.09
N ALA A 513 -9.00 -5.03 8.27
CA ALA A 513 -9.77 -4.34 7.22
C ALA A 513 -10.32 -5.34 6.19
N MET A 514 -9.54 -6.36 5.79
CA MET A 514 -10.01 -7.41 4.89
C MET A 514 -11.14 -8.26 5.52
N GLN A 515 -11.14 -8.46 6.84
CA GLN A 515 -12.27 -9.12 7.52
C GLN A 515 -13.57 -8.30 7.39
N HIS A 516 -13.50 -6.95 7.45
CA HIS A 516 -14.66 -6.10 7.17
C HIS A 516 -15.15 -6.25 5.72
N LEU A 517 -14.23 -6.32 4.77
CA LEU A 517 -14.56 -6.55 3.36
C LEU A 517 -15.29 -7.90 3.19
N ASP A 518 -14.72 -8.97 3.72
CA ASP A 518 -15.31 -10.32 3.65
C ASP A 518 -16.69 -10.37 4.29
N HIS A 519 -16.85 -9.77 5.48
CA HIS A 519 -18.14 -9.71 6.16
C HIS A 519 -19.19 -8.97 5.32
N ALA A 520 -18.81 -7.79 4.77
CA ALA A 520 -19.69 -7.03 3.90
C ALA A 520 -20.10 -7.83 2.64
N VAL A 521 -19.14 -8.52 2.01
CA VAL A 521 -19.42 -9.40 0.86
C VAL A 521 -20.36 -10.54 1.23
N GLN A 522 -20.20 -11.16 2.40
CA GLN A 522 -21.11 -12.21 2.88
C GLN A 522 -22.53 -11.71 3.15
N VAL A 523 -22.69 -10.47 3.61
CA VAL A 523 -23.99 -9.87 3.97
C VAL A 523 -24.69 -9.27 2.77
N MET A 524 -23.96 -8.60 1.87
CA MET A 524 -24.49 -7.78 0.77
C MET A 524 -24.35 -8.43 -0.61
N GLY A 525 -23.38 -9.32 -0.79
CA GLY A 525 -22.89 -9.76 -2.10
C GLY A 525 -21.77 -8.88 -2.65
N VAL A 526 -20.86 -9.49 -3.42
CA VAL A 526 -19.63 -8.82 -3.93
C VAL A 526 -19.92 -7.61 -4.81
N GLU A 527 -21.05 -7.58 -5.50
CA GLU A 527 -21.45 -6.47 -6.38
C GLU A 527 -21.81 -5.18 -5.62
N HIS A 528 -21.94 -5.26 -4.31
CA HIS A 528 -22.36 -4.16 -3.43
C HIS A 528 -21.25 -3.69 -2.47
N VAL A 529 -20.02 -4.17 -2.64
CA VAL A 529 -18.91 -3.84 -1.75
C VAL A 529 -17.74 -3.27 -2.54
N GLY A 530 -17.13 -2.21 -2.01
CA GLY A 530 -15.96 -1.58 -2.58
C GLY A 530 -14.99 -1.11 -1.49
N ILE A 531 -14.04 -0.26 -1.88
CA ILE A 531 -13.02 0.32 -1.00
C ILE A 531 -13.09 1.84 -1.11
N GLY A 532 -13.19 2.51 0.05
CA GLY A 532 -13.15 3.96 0.18
C GLY A 532 -12.20 4.32 1.31
N LEU A 533 -10.98 4.63 0.97
CA LEU A 533 -9.86 4.64 1.91
C LEU A 533 -10.08 5.62 3.05
N SER A 534 -10.64 6.82 2.77
CA SER A 534 -10.82 7.90 3.77
C SER A 534 -9.55 8.07 4.62
N LEU A 535 -8.43 8.18 3.92
CA LEU A 535 -7.12 8.25 4.54
C LEU A 535 -6.86 9.69 4.97
N ILE A 536 -7.12 9.95 6.24
CA ILE A 536 -6.65 11.16 6.92
C ILE A 536 -5.36 10.77 7.66
N HIS A 537 -4.31 11.55 7.50
CA HIS A 537 -3.18 11.48 8.43
C HIS A 537 -3.68 11.88 9.83
N ILE A 538 -3.61 10.95 10.74
CA ILE A 538 -3.72 11.23 12.16
C ILE A 538 -2.33 11.30 12.73
#